data_4e3d1cc3cc8e12b0b7e168724e636b66
#
_entry.id   4e3d1cc3cc8e12b0b7e168724e636b66
#
_cell.length_a   1.000
_cell.length_b   1.000
_cell.length_c   1.000
_cell.angle_alpha   90.00
_cell.angle_beta   90.00
_cell.angle_gamma   90.00
#
_symmetry.space_group_name_H-M   'P 1'
#
loop_
_entity.id
_entity.type
_entity.pdbx_description
1 polymer ?
#
loop_
_entity_poly.entity_id
_entity_poly.type
_entity_poly.pdbx_seq_one_letter_code
_entity_poly.pdbx_strand_id
1 'polypeptide(L)'
;MIRRPPRSTHCISSAASDVYKRQDDSKNIEIDIRGQQKNEDFIIPHWDIGPEKEILDLEAGANISGSRFFVLKDKGARLHRALMNWMMDVHTDEFGYSEIDPPYLVKQDTMIGSGNLPKFKDNLYRDEETDLWLIPTAEVSLNALHQGKIIAPDQLPLSYVARTPSFRKEHTSAGRDIRGIKRVHQFFKVEMFKFVEPENSMDHLEKMVENARTLCDRLGLSSKLIQLSTGDIGFQSGITFDIEVWAAGSKEWLEVSSISNCFDFQTRRNNTRYKSNQSSPTSFPHTLNGSGLALPRIWVAIIENGQKADGSIEIPEVLVPYTGFEYI
;
A
#
# COMPACT_ATOMS: atom_id res chain seq x y z
N MET A 1 0.05 -14.89 -15.10
CA MET A 1 -1.39 -15.21 -15.23
C MET A 1 -1.93 -15.53 -13.85
N ILE A 2 -2.64 -14.59 -13.22
CA ILE A 2 -3.25 -14.78 -11.89
C ILE A 2 -4.31 -15.88 -12.04
N ARG A 3 -4.20 -16.96 -11.28
CA ARG A 3 -5.17 -18.07 -11.36
C ARG A 3 -6.51 -17.59 -10.80
N ARG A 4 -7.52 -17.44 -11.66
CA ARG A 4 -8.89 -17.15 -11.25
C ARG A 4 -9.44 -18.26 -10.36
N PRO A 5 -10.14 -17.95 -9.26
CA PRO A 5 -10.93 -18.96 -8.57
C PRO A 5 -12.03 -19.47 -9.51
N PRO A 6 -12.38 -20.76 -9.50
CA PRO A 6 -13.35 -21.34 -10.41
C PRO A 6 -14.76 -20.75 -10.22
N ARG A 7 -15.42 -20.42 -11.35
CA ARG A 7 -16.77 -19.87 -11.42
C ARG A 7 -17.85 -20.98 -11.32
N SER A 8 -18.03 -21.61 -10.18
CA SER A 8 -19.19 -22.47 -10.01
C SER A 8 -19.64 -22.60 -8.55
N THR A 9 -20.94 -22.71 -8.34
CA THR A 9 -21.59 -22.93 -7.05
C THR A 9 -21.15 -24.21 -6.31
N HIS A 10 -20.40 -25.09 -6.98
CA HIS A 10 -19.77 -26.27 -6.36
C HIS A 10 -18.45 -25.96 -5.66
N CYS A 11 -17.96 -24.72 -5.73
CA CYS A 11 -16.68 -24.31 -5.14
C CYS A 11 -16.73 -23.88 -3.69
N ILE A 12 -17.89 -23.72 -3.07
CA ILE A 12 -17.96 -23.32 -1.65
C ILE A 12 -17.29 -24.37 -0.76
N SER A 13 -17.44 -25.65 -1.07
CA SER A 13 -16.80 -26.71 -0.28
C SER A 13 -15.29 -26.85 -0.56
N SER A 14 -14.84 -26.60 -1.79
CA SER A 14 -13.41 -26.65 -2.13
C SER A 14 -12.68 -25.39 -1.67
N ALA A 15 -13.32 -24.21 -1.78
CA ALA A 15 -12.80 -22.96 -1.22
C ALA A 15 -12.68 -23.05 0.32
N ALA A 16 -13.70 -23.58 1.01
CA ALA A 16 -13.63 -23.81 2.45
C ALA A 16 -12.50 -24.80 2.83
N SER A 17 -12.23 -25.83 2.02
CA SER A 17 -11.15 -26.78 2.27
C SER A 17 -9.77 -26.16 2.01
N ASP A 18 -9.63 -25.25 1.04
CA ASP A 18 -8.40 -24.52 0.77
C ASP A 18 -8.13 -23.44 1.83
N VAL A 19 -9.16 -22.77 2.31
CA VAL A 19 -9.10 -21.86 3.47
C VAL A 19 -8.57 -22.60 4.71
N TYR A 20 -9.04 -23.82 4.96
CA TYR A 20 -8.56 -24.65 6.09
C TYR A 20 -7.11 -25.11 5.94
N LYS A 21 -6.60 -25.20 4.72
CA LYS A 21 -5.24 -25.68 4.43
C LYS A 21 -4.17 -24.58 4.47
N ARG A 22 -4.55 -23.30 4.50
CA ARG A 22 -3.66 -22.15 4.38
C ARG A 22 -3.86 -21.18 5.53
N GLN A 23 -3.57 -21.60 6.77
CA GLN A 23 -3.86 -20.83 8.00
C GLN A 23 -2.64 -20.10 8.58
N ASP A 24 -1.49 -20.18 7.94
CA ASP A 24 -0.26 -19.49 8.37
C ASP A 24 0.47 -18.88 7.17
N ASP A 25 1.39 -17.94 7.43
CA ASP A 25 2.19 -17.22 6.44
C ASP A 25 3.10 -18.13 5.60
N SER A 26 3.49 -19.30 6.11
CA SER A 26 4.25 -20.31 5.36
C SER A 26 3.49 -20.89 4.16
N LYS A 27 2.19 -20.59 4.06
CA LYS A 27 1.30 -21.02 2.97
C LYS A 27 1.03 -19.93 1.95
N ASN A 28 1.67 -18.79 2.06
CA ASN A 28 1.68 -17.77 1.00
C ASN A 28 2.23 -18.36 -0.28
N ILE A 29 1.67 -17.97 -1.42
CA ILE A 29 2.05 -18.49 -2.74
C ILE A 29 2.81 -17.43 -3.50
N GLU A 30 4.08 -17.69 -3.77
CA GLU A 30 4.83 -16.91 -4.75
C GLU A 30 4.27 -17.19 -6.15
N ILE A 31 3.82 -16.14 -6.84
CA ILE A 31 3.22 -16.26 -8.18
C ILE A 31 4.30 -16.14 -9.24
N ASP A 32 5.07 -15.04 -9.20
CA ASP A 32 6.20 -14.80 -10.11
C ASP A 32 7.13 -13.71 -9.57
N ILE A 33 8.30 -13.59 -10.22
CA ILE A 33 9.28 -12.52 -10.00
C ILE A 33 9.54 -11.82 -11.34
N ARG A 34 9.57 -10.48 -11.34
CA ARG A 34 10.00 -9.63 -12.47
C ARG A 34 11.31 -8.92 -12.13
N GLY A 35 12.11 -8.66 -13.15
CA GLY A 35 13.39 -7.95 -13.01
C GLY A 35 14.51 -8.81 -12.43
N GLN A 36 15.69 -8.21 -12.28
CA GLN A 36 16.88 -8.87 -11.75
C GLN A 36 17.26 -8.30 -10.40
N GLN A 37 17.58 -9.17 -9.44
CA GLN A 37 18.11 -8.77 -8.15
C GLN A 37 19.57 -8.35 -8.30
N LYS A 38 19.91 -7.18 -7.77
CA LYS A 38 21.30 -6.73 -7.62
C LYS A 38 21.90 -7.35 -6.36
N ASN A 39 23.16 -7.78 -6.44
CA ASN A 39 23.87 -8.46 -5.34
C ASN A 39 25.35 -8.09 -5.30
N GLU A 40 25.75 -6.92 -5.82
CA GLU A 40 27.13 -6.46 -5.86
C GLU A 40 27.66 -6.16 -4.45
N ASP A 41 28.89 -6.54 -4.17
CA ASP A 41 29.48 -6.46 -2.82
C ASP A 41 29.68 -5.01 -2.29
N PHE A 42 29.70 -4.02 -3.19
CA PHE A 42 29.82 -2.61 -2.78
C PHE A 42 28.47 -2.00 -2.32
N ILE A 43 27.36 -2.68 -2.52
CA ILE A 43 26.04 -2.20 -2.12
C ILE A 43 25.87 -2.38 -0.62
N ILE A 44 25.65 -1.27 0.09
CA ILE A 44 25.43 -1.24 1.55
C ILE A 44 24.00 -0.83 1.89
N PRO A 45 23.50 -1.18 3.08
CA PRO A 45 22.13 -0.87 3.49
C PRO A 45 21.86 0.64 3.60
N HIS A 46 20.59 1.04 3.42
CA HIS A 46 20.16 2.46 3.48
C HIS A 46 20.45 3.15 4.81
N TRP A 47 20.52 2.44 5.91
CA TRP A 47 20.87 3.01 7.24
C TRP A 47 22.36 3.32 7.38
N ASP A 48 23.21 2.86 6.49
CA ASP A 48 24.63 3.18 6.39
C ASP A 48 24.86 4.24 5.30
N ILE A 49 24.45 3.99 4.05
CA ILE A 49 24.65 4.91 2.93
C ILE A 49 23.85 6.22 3.08
N GLY A 50 22.66 6.17 3.67
CA GLY A 50 21.80 7.34 3.82
C GLY A 50 22.40 8.44 4.69
N PRO A 51 22.93 8.14 5.91
CA PRO A 51 23.71 9.08 6.70
C PRO A 51 25.03 9.49 6.04
N GLU A 52 25.74 8.58 5.40
CA GLU A 52 27.00 8.89 4.68
C GLU A 52 26.79 9.96 3.58
N LYS A 53 25.67 9.86 2.86
CA LYS A 53 25.27 10.83 1.83
C LYS A 53 24.51 12.04 2.38
N GLU A 54 24.33 12.14 3.69
CA GLU A 54 23.58 13.21 4.37
C GLU A 54 22.11 13.36 3.91
N ILE A 55 21.51 12.29 3.38
CA ILE A 55 20.12 12.27 2.88
C ILE A 55 19.12 11.67 3.86
N LEU A 56 19.60 10.96 4.89
CA LEU A 56 18.81 10.32 5.94
C LEU A 56 19.46 10.58 7.30
N ASP A 57 18.67 11.04 8.28
CA ASP A 57 19.10 11.31 9.63
C ASP A 57 18.18 10.59 10.64
N LEU A 58 18.64 9.45 11.13
CA LEU A 58 17.91 8.63 12.08
C LEU A 58 17.99 9.19 13.51
N GLU A 59 19.15 9.81 13.87
CA GLU A 59 19.37 10.40 15.17
C GLU A 59 18.48 11.64 15.37
N ALA A 60 18.43 12.54 14.40
CA ALA A 60 17.55 13.70 14.45
C ALA A 60 16.07 13.26 14.57
N GLY A 61 15.64 12.24 13.83
CA GLY A 61 14.30 11.68 13.96
C GLY A 61 13.99 11.17 15.34
N ALA A 62 14.93 10.41 15.92
CA ALA A 62 14.81 9.89 17.29
C ALA A 62 14.79 11.01 18.35
N ASN A 63 15.60 12.06 18.18
CA ASN A 63 15.63 13.21 19.08
C ASN A 63 14.33 14.04 19.04
N ILE A 64 13.67 14.11 17.88
CA ILE A 64 12.40 14.86 17.73
C ILE A 64 11.22 14.08 18.32
N SER A 65 11.10 12.77 18.03
CA SER A 65 9.85 12.03 18.28
C SER A 65 10.07 10.63 18.88
N GLY A 66 11.29 10.22 19.15
CA GLY A 66 11.61 8.89 19.66
C GLY A 66 11.99 7.89 18.56
N SER A 67 12.08 6.62 18.96
CA SER A 67 12.46 5.54 18.04
C SER A 67 11.48 5.39 16.88
N ARG A 68 11.95 4.88 15.73
CA ARG A 68 11.13 4.67 14.50
C ARG A 68 10.58 5.95 13.87
N PHE A 69 11.22 7.09 14.14
CA PHE A 69 11.08 8.31 13.39
C PHE A 69 12.40 8.62 12.68
N PHE A 70 12.33 9.35 11.59
CA PHE A 70 13.48 9.69 10.76
C PHE A 70 13.31 11.07 10.13
N VAL A 71 14.40 11.66 9.71
CA VAL A 71 14.42 12.90 8.92
C VAL A 71 15.09 12.60 7.58
N LEU A 72 14.40 12.94 6.49
CA LEU A 72 15.04 13.01 5.17
C LEU A 72 15.54 14.43 4.93
N LYS A 73 16.73 14.54 4.32
CA LYS A 73 17.38 15.81 4.04
C LYS A 73 17.68 15.97 2.55
N ASP A 74 17.78 17.19 2.08
CA ASP A 74 18.23 17.57 0.75
C ASP A 74 17.70 16.69 -0.40
N LYS A 75 18.59 16.05 -1.13
CA LYS A 75 18.24 15.16 -2.25
C LYS A 75 17.37 13.96 -1.81
N GLY A 76 17.54 13.46 -0.58
CA GLY A 76 16.71 12.40 -0.03
C GLY A 76 15.25 12.82 0.18
N ALA A 77 15.05 14.03 0.74
CA ALA A 77 13.72 14.61 0.89
C ALA A 77 13.09 14.95 -0.47
N ARG A 78 13.90 15.45 -1.41
CA ARG A 78 13.43 15.74 -2.77
C ARG A 78 13.02 14.48 -3.53
N LEU A 79 13.80 13.38 -3.41
CA LEU A 79 13.46 12.09 -3.99
C LEU A 79 12.12 11.55 -3.42
N HIS A 80 11.93 11.66 -2.11
CA HIS A 80 10.67 11.25 -1.47
C HIS A 80 9.46 12.01 -2.04
N ARG A 81 9.57 13.33 -2.19
CA ARG A 81 8.52 14.15 -2.81
C ARG A 81 8.33 13.83 -4.30
N ALA A 82 9.41 13.61 -5.03
CA ALA A 82 9.38 13.23 -6.44
C ALA A 82 8.64 11.91 -6.66
N LEU A 83 8.92 10.90 -5.84
CA LEU A 83 8.20 9.63 -5.85
C LEU A 83 6.70 9.80 -5.67
N MET A 84 6.26 10.58 -4.67
CA MET A 84 4.84 10.85 -4.44
C MET A 84 4.17 11.46 -5.67
N ASN A 85 4.77 12.50 -6.23
CA ASN A 85 4.19 13.22 -7.35
C ASN A 85 4.13 12.33 -8.59
N TRP A 86 5.22 11.65 -8.92
CA TRP A 86 5.27 10.73 -10.06
C TRP A 86 4.23 9.61 -9.96
N MET A 87 4.10 8.96 -8.79
CA MET A 87 3.09 7.91 -8.61
C MET A 87 1.66 8.44 -8.74
N MET A 88 1.38 9.65 -8.20
CA MET A 88 0.07 10.28 -8.35
C MET A 88 -0.25 10.56 -9.82
N ASP A 89 0.70 11.17 -10.56
CA ASP A 89 0.52 11.49 -11.98
C ASP A 89 0.28 10.22 -12.83
N VAL A 90 1.03 9.14 -12.60
CA VAL A 90 0.83 7.88 -13.31
C VAL A 90 -0.56 7.28 -13.01
N HIS A 91 -1.00 7.31 -11.75
CA HIS A 91 -2.32 6.79 -11.40
C HIS A 91 -3.45 7.61 -12.01
N THR A 92 -3.33 8.94 -12.05
CA THR A 92 -4.38 9.83 -12.57
C THR A 92 -4.38 9.86 -14.09
N ASP A 93 -3.23 10.07 -14.70
CA ASP A 93 -3.12 10.34 -16.15
C ASP A 93 -3.19 9.05 -16.98
N GLU A 94 -2.68 7.92 -16.46
CA GLU A 94 -2.58 6.69 -17.24
C GLU A 94 -3.54 5.58 -16.75
N PHE A 95 -3.75 5.45 -15.43
CA PHE A 95 -4.55 4.35 -14.89
C PHE A 95 -6.00 4.74 -14.59
N GLY A 96 -6.37 6.02 -14.81
CA GLY A 96 -7.74 6.51 -14.74
C GLY A 96 -8.31 6.60 -13.33
N TYR A 97 -7.46 6.85 -12.34
CA TYR A 97 -7.93 7.16 -10.98
C TYR A 97 -8.22 8.65 -10.84
N SER A 98 -9.23 8.97 -10.04
CA SER A 98 -9.47 10.35 -9.60
C SER A 98 -8.66 10.65 -8.35
N GLU A 99 -7.87 11.72 -8.37
CA GLU A 99 -7.12 12.17 -7.20
C GLU A 99 -8.06 12.72 -6.13
N ILE A 100 -7.84 12.31 -4.88
CA ILE A 100 -8.55 12.79 -3.70
C ILE A 100 -7.54 13.26 -2.65
N ASP A 101 -7.76 14.42 -2.07
CA ASP A 101 -7.03 14.91 -0.90
C ASP A 101 -7.98 14.93 0.32
N PRO A 102 -8.06 13.81 1.07
CA PRO A 102 -9.03 13.63 2.14
C PRO A 102 -8.50 14.09 3.50
N PRO A 103 -9.38 14.31 4.50
CA PRO A 103 -8.95 14.50 5.89
C PRO A 103 -8.14 13.33 6.44
N TYR A 104 -7.10 13.63 7.23
CA TYR A 104 -6.25 12.65 7.93
C TYR A 104 -6.69 12.37 9.36
N LEU A 105 -7.51 13.27 9.92
CA LEU A 105 -8.21 13.10 11.19
C LEU A 105 -9.65 12.74 10.90
N VAL A 106 -10.11 11.60 11.39
CA VAL A 106 -11.43 11.06 11.08
C VAL A 106 -12.21 10.67 12.33
N LYS A 107 -13.52 10.64 12.21
CA LYS A 107 -14.42 10.21 13.29
C LYS A 107 -14.29 8.70 13.54
N GLN A 108 -14.69 8.26 14.75
CA GLN A 108 -14.71 6.86 15.13
C GLN A 108 -15.55 6.00 14.15
N ASP A 109 -16.71 6.48 13.71
CA ASP A 109 -17.57 5.75 12.78
C ASP A 109 -16.89 5.50 11.42
N THR A 110 -16.05 6.42 10.97
CA THR A 110 -15.22 6.24 9.77
C THR A 110 -14.22 5.09 9.92
N MET A 111 -13.58 5.00 11.11
CA MET A 111 -12.68 3.88 11.44
C MET A 111 -13.42 2.54 11.57
N ILE A 112 -14.65 2.55 12.07
CA ILE A 112 -15.51 1.37 12.16
C ILE A 112 -15.92 0.93 10.76
N GLY A 113 -16.31 1.87 9.90
CA GLY A 113 -16.73 1.62 8.52
C GLY A 113 -15.66 0.94 7.67
N SER A 114 -14.40 1.30 7.85
CA SER A 114 -13.26 0.67 7.16
C SER A 114 -12.85 -0.70 7.74
N GLY A 115 -13.31 -1.05 8.96
CA GLY A 115 -12.92 -2.27 9.67
C GLY A 115 -11.68 -2.13 10.56
N ASN A 116 -11.08 -0.94 10.65
CA ASN A 116 -9.93 -0.70 11.53
C ASN A 116 -10.30 -0.76 13.00
N LEU A 117 -11.49 -0.30 13.38
CA LEU A 117 -12.04 -0.47 14.71
C LEU A 117 -13.13 -1.56 14.73
N PRO A 118 -13.27 -2.28 15.87
CA PRO A 118 -12.49 -2.18 17.11
C PRO A 118 -11.16 -2.95 17.09
N LYS A 119 -10.92 -3.81 16.09
CA LYS A 119 -9.86 -4.85 16.12
C LYS A 119 -8.44 -4.28 16.29
N PHE A 120 -8.12 -3.18 15.61
CA PHE A 120 -6.76 -2.62 15.60
C PHE A 120 -6.59 -1.41 16.51
N LYS A 121 -7.50 -1.20 17.50
CA LYS A 121 -7.50 -0.03 18.39
C LYS A 121 -6.13 0.29 18.98
N ASP A 122 -5.41 -0.72 19.45
CA ASP A 122 -4.12 -0.55 20.11
C ASP A 122 -3.00 -0.07 19.16
N ASN A 123 -3.19 -0.27 17.86
CA ASN A 123 -2.24 0.16 16.82
C ASN A 123 -2.53 1.55 16.23
N LEU A 124 -3.58 2.22 16.70
CA LEU A 124 -4.06 3.50 16.18
C LEU A 124 -3.76 4.66 17.12
N TYR A 125 -3.43 5.82 16.55
CA TYR A 125 -3.36 7.09 17.28
C TYR A 125 -4.73 7.74 17.35
N ARG A 126 -5.05 8.30 18.50
CA ARG A 126 -6.29 9.03 18.79
C ARG A 126 -6.01 10.30 19.54
N ASP A 127 -6.72 11.36 19.22
CA ASP A 127 -6.84 12.53 20.07
C ASP A 127 -7.94 12.31 21.11
N GLU A 128 -7.60 12.45 22.38
CA GLU A 128 -8.53 12.16 23.49
C GLU A 128 -9.57 13.27 23.71
N GLU A 129 -9.26 14.51 23.32
CA GLU A 129 -10.15 15.65 23.54
C GLU A 129 -11.25 15.75 22.49
N THR A 130 -10.91 15.51 21.21
CA THR A 130 -11.85 15.69 20.08
C THR A 130 -12.48 14.37 19.62
N ASP A 131 -12.02 13.22 20.14
CA ASP A 131 -12.40 11.87 19.69
C ASP A 131 -12.07 11.60 18.21
N LEU A 132 -11.13 12.35 17.64
CA LEU A 132 -10.64 12.12 16.29
C LEU A 132 -9.48 11.12 16.27
N TRP A 133 -9.39 10.37 15.19
CA TRP A 133 -8.39 9.33 14.97
C TRP A 133 -7.52 9.70 13.79
N LEU A 134 -6.20 9.53 13.92
CA LEU A 134 -5.28 9.65 12.81
C LEU A 134 -5.36 8.39 11.94
N ILE A 135 -5.49 8.58 10.63
CA ILE A 135 -5.64 7.45 9.70
C ILE A 135 -4.35 6.61 9.61
N PRO A 136 -4.44 5.27 9.65
CA PRO A 136 -3.32 4.39 9.39
C PRO A 136 -3.05 4.19 7.89
N THR A 137 -3.97 4.62 7.04
CA THR A 137 -3.98 4.53 5.57
C THR A 137 -5.09 5.42 5.01
N ALA A 138 -4.93 5.95 3.80
CA ALA A 138 -5.96 6.70 3.11
C ALA A 138 -7.23 5.88 2.82
N GLU A 139 -7.13 4.55 2.77
CA GLU A 139 -8.27 3.63 2.64
C GLU A 139 -9.44 4.03 3.55
N VAL A 140 -9.14 4.42 4.80
CA VAL A 140 -10.15 4.79 5.79
C VAL A 140 -10.98 5.98 5.32
N SER A 141 -10.33 7.04 4.87
CA SER A 141 -11.00 8.26 4.40
C SER A 141 -11.70 8.04 3.06
N LEU A 142 -11.05 7.32 2.12
CA LEU A 142 -11.61 7.04 0.80
C LEU A 142 -12.86 6.16 0.88
N ASN A 143 -12.84 5.14 1.74
CA ASN A 143 -14.02 4.31 2.01
C ASN A 143 -15.22 5.10 2.54
N ALA A 144 -14.97 6.16 3.29
CA ALA A 144 -16.03 6.99 3.91
C ALA A 144 -16.67 8.01 2.95
N LEU A 145 -16.12 8.26 1.76
CA LEU A 145 -16.67 9.24 0.79
C LEU A 145 -18.12 8.97 0.43
N HIS A 146 -18.52 7.71 0.45
CA HIS A 146 -19.88 7.26 0.12
C HIS A 146 -20.63 6.68 1.31
N GLN A 147 -20.15 6.88 2.53
CA GLN A 147 -20.79 6.36 3.75
C GLN A 147 -22.26 6.82 3.85
N GLY A 148 -23.19 5.88 4.02
CA GLY A 148 -24.62 6.12 4.11
C GLY A 148 -25.29 6.53 2.80
N LYS A 149 -24.59 6.48 1.67
CA LYS A 149 -25.13 6.90 0.36
C LYS A 149 -25.48 5.71 -0.53
N ILE A 150 -26.31 6.00 -1.54
CA ILE A 150 -26.62 5.09 -2.64
C ILE A 150 -25.93 5.64 -3.90
N ILE A 151 -24.98 4.88 -4.43
CA ILE A 151 -24.27 5.20 -5.69
C ILE A 151 -25.24 4.95 -6.85
N ALA A 152 -25.32 5.91 -7.77
CA ALA A 152 -26.20 5.81 -8.93
C ALA A 152 -25.74 4.71 -9.92
N PRO A 153 -26.66 4.18 -10.77
CA PRO A 153 -26.40 3.01 -11.60
C PRO A 153 -25.20 3.14 -12.57
N ASP A 154 -24.93 4.34 -13.05
CA ASP A 154 -23.92 4.65 -14.06
C ASP A 154 -22.58 5.15 -13.48
N GLN A 155 -22.45 5.18 -12.16
CA GLN A 155 -21.26 5.71 -11.49
C GLN A 155 -20.19 4.67 -11.17
N LEU A 156 -20.51 3.37 -11.16
CA LEU A 156 -19.50 2.33 -10.94
C LEU A 156 -18.80 1.94 -12.23
N PRO A 157 -17.50 1.66 -12.22
CA PRO A 157 -16.60 1.67 -11.07
C PRO A 157 -16.13 3.06 -10.67
N LEU A 158 -16.05 3.35 -9.36
CA LEU A 158 -15.38 4.52 -8.83
C LEU A 158 -13.94 4.13 -8.46
N SER A 159 -12.97 4.87 -9.00
CA SER A 159 -11.54 4.62 -8.78
C SER A 159 -10.89 5.88 -8.22
N TYR A 160 -10.36 5.80 -7.01
CA TYR A 160 -9.75 6.91 -6.28
C TYR A 160 -8.30 6.62 -5.96
N VAL A 161 -7.47 7.65 -5.98
CA VAL A 161 -6.10 7.61 -5.50
C VAL A 161 -5.87 8.79 -4.56
N ALA A 162 -5.15 8.54 -3.46
CA ALA A 162 -4.79 9.58 -2.51
C ALA A 162 -3.37 9.39 -2.01
N ARG A 163 -2.64 10.48 -1.81
CA ARG A 163 -1.38 10.49 -1.07
C ARG A 163 -1.61 11.06 0.33
N THR A 164 -1.35 10.28 1.35
CA THR A 164 -1.55 10.73 2.72
C THR A 164 -0.41 10.30 3.63
N PRO A 165 -0.15 11.02 4.73
CA PRO A 165 0.54 10.43 5.86
C PRO A 165 -0.30 9.29 6.41
N SER A 166 0.37 8.26 6.92
CA SER A 166 -0.21 7.13 7.62
C SER A 166 0.43 7.03 8.99
N PHE A 167 -0.37 6.76 10.02
CA PHE A 167 0.07 6.77 11.41
C PHE A 167 -0.20 5.41 12.05
N ARG A 168 0.85 4.71 12.50
CA ARG A 168 0.76 3.38 13.09
C ARG A 168 1.64 3.27 14.33
N LYS A 169 1.10 2.76 15.45
CA LYS A 169 1.88 2.54 16.68
C LYS A 169 2.82 1.33 16.59
N GLU A 170 2.66 0.48 15.57
CA GLU A 170 3.53 -0.69 15.31
C GLU A 170 3.80 -1.60 16.53
N HIS A 171 2.84 -1.71 17.45
CA HIS A 171 2.97 -2.52 18.67
C HIS A 171 3.15 -4.00 18.39
N THR A 172 2.56 -4.52 17.32
CA THR A 172 2.58 -5.94 16.95
C THR A 172 3.87 -6.39 16.27
N SER A 173 4.74 -5.44 15.90
CA SER A 173 5.99 -5.71 15.16
C SER A 173 7.23 -5.63 16.03
N ALA A 174 7.09 -5.79 17.36
CA ALA A 174 8.23 -5.78 18.29
C ALA A 174 9.23 -6.89 17.92
N GLY A 175 10.46 -6.48 17.55
CA GLY A 175 11.56 -7.40 17.22
C GLY A 175 11.77 -7.69 15.73
N ARG A 176 10.89 -7.26 14.82
CA ARG A 176 11.07 -7.38 13.36
C ARG A 176 11.46 -6.03 12.75
N ASP A 177 12.45 -6.02 11.84
CA ASP A 177 12.86 -4.88 11.01
C ASP A 177 13.12 -3.56 11.77
N ILE A 178 13.92 -3.63 12.84
CA ILE A 178 14.18 -2.49 13.72
C ILE A 178 15.14 -1.46 13.07
N ARG A 179 15.96 -1.88 12.11
CA ARG A 179 16.98 -1.02 11.49
C ARG A 179 16.42 -0.20 10.34
N GLY A 180 16.85 1.07 10.28
CA GLY A 180 16.51 1.99 9.18
C GLY A 180 15.06 2.47 9.23
N ILE A 181 14.45 2.66 8.05
CA ILE A 181 13.11 3.26 7.91
C ILE A 181 12.06 2.30 7.34
N LYS A 182 12.27 0.99 7.42
CA LYS A 182 11.35 -0.02 6.88
C LYS A 182 10.02 -0.11 7.63
N ARG A 183 10.04 0.15 8.96
CA ARG A 183 8.85 0.19 9.84
C ARG A 183 8.92 1.38 10.77
N VAL A 184 8.06 2.35 10.52
CA VAL A 184 8.05 3.66 11.16
C VAL A 184 6.64 4.04 11.61
N HIS A 185 6.53 4.91 12.60
CA HIS A 185 5.25 5.34 13.17
C HIS A 185 4.47 6.28 12.25
N GLN A 186 5.18 7.03 11.41
CA GLN A 186 4.62 7.97 10.44
C GLN A 186 5.33 7.80 9.10
N PHE A 187 4.55 7.62 8.02
CA PHE A 187 5.06 7.52 6.67
C PHE A 187 4.02 7.99 5.66
N PHE A 188 4.47 8.35 4.46
CA PHE A 188 3.56 8.65 3.35
C PHE A 188 3.28 7.41 2.52
N LYS A 189 2.06 7.31 2.01
CA LYS A 189 1.62 6.25 1.12
C LYS A 189 0.71 6.82 0.04
N VAL A 190 0.91 6.39 -1.18
CA VAL A 190 -0.08 6.53 -2.25
C VAL A 190 -1.02 5.33 -2.14
N GLU A 191 -2.32 5.58 -2.06
CA GLU A 191 -3.34 4.57 -1.87
C GLU A 191 -4.33 4.58 -3.01
N MET A 192 -4.50 3.42 -3.64
CA MET A 192 -5.56 3.14 -4.60
C MET A 192 -6.78 2.61 -3.86
N PHE A 193 -7.97 3.08 -4.21
CA PHE A 193 -9.23 2.59 -3.66
C PHE A 193 -10.31 2.53 -4.73
N LYS A 194 -11.11 1.44 -4.75
CA LYS A 194 -12.21 1.30 -5.71
C LYS A 194 -13.49 0.86 -5.03
N PHE A 195 -14.63 1.40 -5.55
CA PHE A 195 -15.94 0.79 -5.41
C PHE A 195 -16.31 0.19 -6.76
N VAL A 196 -16.70 -1.08 -6.78
CA VAL A 196 -16.98 -1.81 -8.01
C VAL A 196 -18.21 -2.71 -7.86
N GLU A 197 -18.83 -3.06 -8.97
CA GLU A 197 -19.85 -4.11 -8.97
C GLU A 197 -19.23 -5.46 -8.59
N PRO A 198 -19.93 -6.27 -7.78
CA PRO A 198 -19.42 -7.57 -7.31
C PRO A 198 -18.88 -8.48 -8.41
N GLU A 199 -19.56 -8.52 -9.55
CA GLU A 199 -19.23 -9.36 -10.70
C GLU A 199 -17.87 -9.04 -11.32
N ASN A 200 -17.47 -7.77 -11.26
CA ASN A 200 -16.25 -7.24 -11.87
C ASN A 200 -15.08 -7.12 -10.89
N SER A 201 -15.30 -7.42 -9.59
CA SER A 201 -14.33 -7.09 -8.55
C SER A 201 -12.98 -7.82 -8.68
N MET A 202 -12.98 -9.05 -9.23
CA MET A 202 -11.73 -9.78 -9.46
C MET A 202 -10.92 -9.21 -10.62
N ASP A 203 -11.57 -8.80 -11.71
CA ASP A 203 -10.90 -8.18 -12.84
C ASP A 203 -10.28 -6.82 -12.44
N HIS A 204 -10.96 -6.08 -11.54
CA HIS A 204 -10.42 -4.84 -10.96
C HIS A 204 -9.26 -5.09 -9.99
N LEU A 205 -9.28 -6.18 -9.22
CA LEU A 205 -8.16 -6.56 -8.37
C LEU A 205 -6.91 -6.86 -9.20
N GLU A 206 -7.05 -7.66 -10.27
CA GLU A 206 -5.96 -7.97 -11.19
C GLU A 206 -5.35 -6.71 -11.81
N LYS A 207 -6.20 -5.75 -12.22
CA LYS A 207 -5.74 -4.45 -12.75
C LYS A 207 -4.99 -3.62 -11.70
N MET A 208 -5.44 -3.60 -10.45
CA MET A 208 -4.75 -2.88 -9.38
C MET A 208 -3.38 -3.48 -9.09
N VAL A 209 -3.27 -4.81 -9.09
CA VAL A 209 -1.98 -5.51 -8.96
C VAL A 209 -1.04 -5.13 -10.10
N GLU A 210 -1.52 -5.14 -11.35
CA GLU A 210 -0.69 -4.78 -12.51
C GLU A 210 -0.29 -3.29 -12.48
N ASN A 211 -1.16 -2.39 -12.05
CA ASN A 211 -0.83 -0.97 -11.88
C ASN A 211 0.36 -0.79 -10.91
N ALA A 212 0.31 -1.41 -9.73
CA ALA A 212 1.39 -1.31 -8.75
C ALA A 212 2.69 -1.98 -9.23
N ARG A 213 2.61 -3.11 -9.95
CA ARG A 213 3.77 -3.77 -10.56
C ARG A 213 4.40 -2.92 -11.66
N THR A 214 3.59 -2.28 -12.48
CA THR A 214 4.07 -1.35 -13.53
C THR A 214 4.90 -0.22 -12.92
N LEU A 215 4.53 0.30 -11.74
CA LEU A 215 5.36 1.29 -11.06
C LEU A 215 6.73 0.71 -10.66
N CYS A 216 6.77 -0.51 -10.12
CA CYS A 216 8.03 -1.19 -9.78
C CYS A 216 8.90 -1.43 -11.03
N ASP A 217 8.30 -1.88 -12.13
CA ASP A 217 8.99 -2.13 -13.40
C ASP A 217 9.60 -0.82 -13.96
N ARG A 218 8.85 0.29 -13.94
CA ARG A 218 9.33 1.61 -14.40
C ARG A 218 10.42 2.20 -13.51
N LEU A 219 10.45 1.83 -12.22
CA LEU A 219 11.54 2.19 -11.30
C LEU A 219 12.76 1.28 -11.45
N GLY A 220 12.72 0.29 -12.34
CA GLY A 220 13.81 -0.67 -12.55
C GLY A 220 14.06 -1.60 -11.37
N LEU A 221 13.05 -1.81 -10.51
CA LEU A 221 13.16 -2.64 -9.32
C LEU A 221 12.70 -4.07 -9.60
N SER A 222 13.47 -5.04 -9.11
CA SER A 222 13.01 -6.43 -9.10
C SER A 222 11.85 -6.57 -8.13
N SER A 223 10.71 -7.11 -8.62
CA SER A 223 9.48 -7.25 -7.84
C SER A 223 8.97 -8.70 -7.82
N LYS A 224 8.47 -9.12 -6.68
CA LYS A 224 7.90 -10.44 -6.43
C LYS A 224 6.42 -10.29 -6.08
N LEU A 225 5.55 -11.08 -6.72
CA LEU A 225 4.12 -11.14 -6.45
C LEU A 225 3.78 -12.36 -5.59
N ILE A 226 3.08 -12.12 -4.50
CA ILE A 226 2.67 -13.14 -3.53
C ILE A 226 1.16 -13.08 -3.34
N GLN A 227 0.49 -14.24 -3.41
CA GLN A 227 -0.88 -14.38 -2.93
C GLN A 227 -0.85 -14.80 -1.46
N LEU A 228 -1.45 -13.99 -0.59
CA LEU A 228 -1.48 -14.29 0.83
C LEU A 228 -2.42 -15.44 1.16
N SER A 229 -2.04 -16.21 2.18
CA SER A 229 -2.88 -17.22 2.80
C SER A 229 -3.95 -16.57 3.68
N THR A 230 -4.99 -17.32 4.03
CA THR A 230 -6.06 -16.84 4.91
C THR A 230 -5.61 -16.52 6.33
N GLY A 231 -4.45 -17.03 6.75
CA GLY A 231 -3.85 -16.71 8.04
C GLY A 231 -3.10 -15.39 8.07
N ASP A 232 -2.76 -14.85 6.87
CA ASP A 232 -1.94 -13.66 6.71
C ASP A 232 -2.71 -12.45 6.14
N ILE A 233 -3.89 -12.67 5.56
CA ILE A 233 -4.72 -11.57 5.05
C ILE A 233 -5.26 -10.68 6.17
N GLY A 234 -5.47 -9.39 5.85
CA GLY A 234 -6.11 -8.44 6.75
C GLY A 234 -7.53 -8.85 7.15
N PHE A 235 -7.97 -8.45 8.35
CA PHE A 235 -9.29 -8.78 8.89
C PHE A 235 -10.46 -8.42 7.97
N GLN A 236 -10.34 -7.33 7.22
CA GLN A 236 -11.35 -6.83 6.28
C GLN A 236 -11.25 -7.45 4.89
N SER A 237 -10.19 -8.20 4.61
CA SER A 237 -9.86 -8.69 3.27
C SER A 237 -10.35 -10.13 3.05
N GLY A 238 -10.84 -10.40 1.84
CA GLY A 238 -11.19 -11.77 1.42
C GLY A 238 -10.13 -12.40 0.52
N ILE A 239 -9.40 -11.59 -0.27
CA ILE A 239 -8.27 -12.00 -1.10
C ILE A 239 -7.26 -10.86 -1.08
N THR A 240 -5.96 -11.19 -0.91
CA THR A 240 -4.89 -10.21 -0.89
C THR A 240 -3.70 -10.70 -1.72
N PHE A 241 -3.10 -9.77 -2.46
CA PHE A 241 -1.82 -9.95 -3.14
C PHE A 241 -0.84 -8.91 -2.62
N ASP A 242 0.35 -9.36 -2.23
CA ASP A 242 1.44 -8.50 -1.84
C ASP A 242 2.47 -8.40 -2.97
N ILE A 243 3.03 -7.21 -3.13
CA ILE A 243 4.16 -6.95 -4.00
C ILE A 243 5.33 -6.59 -3.11
N GLU A 244 6.39 -7.37 -3.23
CA GLU A 244 7.67 -7.12 -2.56
C GLU A 244 8.70 -6.69 -3.60
N VAL A 245 9.62 -5.79 -3.22
CA VAL A 245 10.78 -5.39 -4.04
C VAL A 245 12.07 -5.81 -3.36
N TRP A 246 13.08 -6.16 -4.16
CA TRP A 246 14.39 -6.51 -3.65
C TRP A 246 15.15 -5.27 -3.19
N ALA A 247 15.64 -5.27 -1.96
CA ALA A 247 16.52 -4.27 -1.37
C ALA A 247 17.94 -4.85 -1.29
N ALA A 248 18.81 -4.43 -2.19
CA ALA A 248 20.10 -5.08 -2.44
C ALA A 248 21.10 -4.91 -1.29
N GLY A 249 21.06 -3.78 -0.58
CA GLY A 249 21.96 -3.51 0.55
C GLY A 249 21.59 -4.28 1.79
N SER A 250 20.31 -4.36 2.12
CA SER A 250 19.80 -5.15 3.25
C SER A 250 19.58 -6.63 2.90
N LYS A 251 19.70 -7.00 1.61
CA LYS A 251 19.57 -8.38 1.09
C LYS A 251 18.23 -9.03 1.50
N GLU A 252 17.14 -8.29 1.33
CA GLU A 252 15.81 -8.76 1.71
C GLU A 252 14.73 -8.26 0.74
N TRP A 253 13.59 -8.95 0.73
CA TRP A 253 12.38 -8.53 0.05
C TRP A 253 11.58 -7.60 0.95
N LEU A 254 11.20 -6.42 0.44
CA LEU A 254 10.40 -5.43 1.15
C LEU A 254 9.00 -5.37 0.55
N GLU A 255 7.97 -5.66 1.32
CA GLU A 255 6.58 -5.44 0.94
C GLU A 255 6.35 -3.95 0.69
N VAL A 256 6.02 -3.57 -0.55
CA VAL A 256 5.77 -2.17 -0.96
C VAL A 256 4.32 -1.92 -1.32
N SER A 257 3.56 -2.98 -1.53
CA SER A 257 2.12 -2.89 -1.78
C SER A 257 1.43 -4.14 -1.29
N SER A 258 0.29 -3.96 -0.60
CA SER A 258 -0.65 -5.01 -0.26
C SER A 258 -1.99 -4.64 -0.87
N ILE A 259 -2.52 -5.45 -1.79
CA ILE A 259 -3.69 -5.14 -2.61
C ILE A 259 -4.78 -6.15 -2.32
N SER A 260 -5.92 -5.66 -1.83
CA SER A 260 -7.00 -6.48 -1.31
C SER A 260 -8.33 -6.24 -1.99
N ASN A 261 -9.10 -7.31 -2.15
CA ASN A 261 -10.53 -7.25 -2.35
C ASN A 261 -11.23 -7.53 -1.01
N CYS A 262 -11.91 -6.54 -0.48
CA CYS A 262 -12.66 -6.63 0.77
C CYS A 262 -14.10 -7.11 0.57
N PHE A 263 -14.48 -7.44 -0.66
CA PHE A 263 -15.86 -7.76 -1.02
C PHE A 263 -16.83 -6.69 -0.48
N ASP A 264 -17.94 -7.07 0.08
CA ASP A 264 -18.94 -6.17 0.65
C ASP A 264 -18.73 -5.87 2.15
N PHE A 265 -17.61 -6.28 2.74
CA PHE A 265 -17.35 -6.13 4.17
C PHE A 265 -17.43 -4.66 4.64
N GLN A 266 -16.73 -3.76 3.94
CA GLN A 266 -16.68 -2.34 4.30
C GLN A 266 -17.97 -1.61 3.97
N THR A 267 -18.58 -1.91 2.83
CA THR A 267 -19.81 -1.26 2.37
C THR A 267 -21.03 -1.65 3.22
N ARG A 268 -21.06 -2.84 3.80
CA ARG A 268 -22.04 -3.20 4.83
C ARG A 268 -21.85 -2.41 6.11
N ARG A 269 -20.60 -2.19 6.54
CA ARG A 269 -20.29 -1.47 7.79
C ARG A 269 -20.60 0.01 7.71
N ASN A 270 -20.29 0.65 6.60
CA ASN A 270 -20.53 2.08 6.39
C ASN A 270 -21.86 2.38 5.66
N ASN A 271 -22.67 1.35 5.37
CA ASN A 271 -23.96 1.44 4.68
C ASN A 271 -23.86 2.14 3.30
N THR A 272 -22.76 1.92 2.56
CA THR A 272 -22.67 2.34 1.16
C THR A 272 -23.38 1.32 0.30
N ARG A 273 -24.32 1.77 -0.53
CA ARG A 273 -25.10 0.92 -1.43
C ARG A 273 -25.01 1.42 -2.86
N TYR A 274 -25.40 0.60 -3.82
CA TYR A 274 -25.55 0.98 -5.22
C TYR A 274 -26.82 0.38 -5.82
N LYS A 275 -27.21 0.87 -6.98
CA LYS A 275 -28.23 0.29 -7.85
C LYS A 275 -27.60 -0.08 -9.18
N SER A 276 -27.89 -1.27 -9.70
CA SER A 276 -27.45 -1.67 -11.05
C SER A 276 -28.26 -0.98 -12.17
N ASN A 277 -29.50 -0.58 -11.86
CA ASN A 277 -30.35 0.27 -12.70
C ASN A 277 -31.38 1.00 -11.81
N GLN A 278 -32.16 1.94 -12.37
CA GLN A 278 -33.10 2.77 -11.61
C GLN A 278 -34.20 1.98 -10.88
N SER A 279 -34.62 0.82 -11.42
CA SER A 279 -35.70 -0.02 -10.87
C SER A 279 -35.18 -1.16 -9.98
N SER A 280 -33.87 -1.42 -9.96
CA SER A 280 -33.29 -2.48 -9.17
C SER A 280 -33.33 -2.17 -7.66
N PRO A 281 -33.45 -3.20 -6.80
CA PRO A 281 -33.18 -3.04 -5.38
C PRO A 281 -31.72 -2.61 -5.16
N THR A 282 -31.46 -1.98 -4.02
CA THR A 282 -30.09 -1.61 -3.64
C THR A 282 -29.28 -2.85 -3.23
N SER A 283 -28.01 -2.88 -3.64
CA SER A 283 -27.02 -3.89 -3.27
C SER A 283 -25.77 -3.22 -2.67
N PHE A 284 -24.87 -4.02 -2.11
CA PHE A 284 -23.59 -3.54 -1.59
C PHE A 284 -22.52 -3.70 -2.68
N PRO A 285 -21.81 -2.62 -3.08
CA PRO A 285 -20.66 -2.77 -3.97
C PRO A 285 -19.50 -3.45 -3.23
N HIS A 286 -18.58 -4.04 -3.98
CA HIS A 286 -17.30 -4.48 -3.42
C HIS A 286 -16.34 -3.30 -3.32
N THR A 287 -15.45 -3.32 -2.31
CA THR A 287 -14.34 -2.38 -2.19
C THR A 287 -13.03 -3.10 -2.41
N LEU A 288 -12.11 -2.39 -3.08
CA LEU A 288 -10.74 -2.81 -3.25
C LEU A 288 -9.82 -1.69 -2.80
N ASN A 289 -8.73 -2.06 -2.14
CA ASN A 289 -7.68 -1.12 -1.74
C ASN A 289 -6.31 -1.68 -2.07
N GLY A 290 -5.32 -0.81 -2.15
CA GLY A 290 -3.94 -1.22 -2.34
C GLY A 290 -2.98 -0.06 -2.40
N SER A 291 -1.75 -0.28 -1.94
CA SER A 291 -0.72 0.75 -2.01
C SER A 291 -0.21 0.91 -3.43
N GLY A 292 -0.16 2.11 -3.88
CA GLY A 292 0.42 2.44 -5.16
C GLY A 292 1.61 3.40 -5.13
N LEU A 293 2.63 3.32 -4.24
CA LEU A 293 3.22 2.32 -3.36
C LEU A 293 3.48 2.90 -1.95
N ALA A 294 4.08 2.10 -1.02
CA ALA A 294 4.52 2.56 0.31
C ALA A 294 5.89 3.26 0.23
N LEU A 295 5.93 4.57 0.49
CA LEU A 295 7.10 5.41 0.20
C LEU A 295 8.38 5.08 0.94
N PRO A 296 8.41 4.79 2.25
CA PRO A 296 9.68 4.49 2.90
C PRO A 296 10.40 3.30 2.26
N ARG A 297 9.67 2.24 1.98
CA ARG A 297 10.25 0.99 1.44
C ARG A 297 10.67 1.15 -0.02
N ILE A 298 9.91 1.87 -0.85
CA ILE A 298 10.30 2.20 -2.24
C ILE A 298 11.53 3.12 -2.24
N TRP A 299 11.58 4.13 -1.36
CA TRP A 299 12.73 5.00 -1.20
C TRP A 299 13.98 4.17 -0.83
N VAL A 300 13.85 3.25 0.13
CA VAL A 300 14.92 2.30 0.53
C VAL A 300 15.38 1.49 -0.68
N ALA A 301 14.47 0.88 -1.41
CA ALA A 301 14.81 0.05 -2.57
C ALA A 301 15.56 0.85 -3.64
N ILE A 302 15.16 2.10 -3.93
CA ILE A 302 15.85 2.96 -4.89
C ILE A 302 17.26 3.30 -4.40
N ILE A 303 17.41 3.73 -3.14
CA ILE A 303 18.70 4.11 -2.58
C ILE A 303 19.66 2.90 -2.55
N GLU A 304 19.18 1.73 -2.18
CA GLU A 304 20.03 0.54 -2.14
C GLU A 304 20.38 0.03 -3.54
N ASN A 305 19.39 -0.13 -4.43
CA ASN A 305 19.64 -0.64 -5.77
C ASN A 305 20.31 0.38 -6.71
N GLY A 306 20.26 1.67 -6.42
CA GLY A 306 20.87 2.73 -7.23
C GLY A 306 22.38 2.86 -7.06
N GLN A 307 22.99 2.24 -6.04
CA GLN A 307 24.41 2.39 -5.75
C GLN A 307 25.29 1.91 -6.89
N LYS A 308 26.37 2.67 -7.13
CA LYS A 308 27.42 2.39 -8.11
C LYS A 308 28.77 2.19 -7.41
N ALA A 309 29.72 1.57 -8.10
CA ALA A 309 31.06 1.30 -7.55
C ALA A 309 31.87 2.57 -7.21
N ASP A 310 31.51 3.71 -7.79
CA ASP A 310 32.13 5.01 -7.48
C ASP A 310 31.49 5.70 -6.26
N GLY A 311 30.53 5.04 -5.63
CA GLY A 311 29.82 5.54 -4.45
C GLY A 311 28.65 6.47 -4.77
N SER A 312 28.35 6.78 -6.02
CA SER A 312 27.13 7.52 -6.40
C SER A 312 25.89 6.63 -6.32
N ILE A 313 24.71 7.26 -6.23
CA ILE A 313 23.41 6.58 -6.26
C ILE A 313 22.64 7.07 -7.48
N GLU A 314 22.43 6.21 -8.46
CA GLU A 314 21.67 6.51 -9.68
C GLU A 314 20.16 6.54 -9.37
N ILE A 315 19.49 7.56 -9.86
CA ILE A 315 18.05 7.73 -9.71
C ILE A 315 17.34 7.16 -10.96
N PRO A 316 16.25 6.38 -10.79
CA PRO A 316 15.46 5.91 -11.93
C PRO A 316 15.11 7.04 -12.90
N GLU A 317 15.29 6.81 -14.20
CA GLU A 317 15.11 7.80 -15.26
C GLU A 317 13.74 8.49 -15.19
N VAL A 318 12.68 7.75 -14.89
CA VAL A 318 11.31 8.26 -14.75
C VAL A 318 11.15 9.30 -13.64
N LEU A 319 12.05 9.34 -12.68
CA LEU A 319 12.04 10.30 -11.57
C LEU A 319 12.89 11.55 -11.83
N VAL A 320 13.78 11.53 -12.81
CA VAL A 320 14.68 12.66 -13.11
C VAL A 320 13.93 13.96 -13.39
N PRO A 321 12.81 13.98 -14.14
CA PRO A 321 12.01 15.19 -14.33
C PRO A 321 11.45 15.77 -13.03
N TYR A 322 11.19 14.94 -12.03
CA TYR A 322 10.64 15.33 -10.72
C TYR A 322 11.74 15.71 -9.71
N THR A 323 12.85 15.03 -9.75
CA THR A 323 13.99 15.30 -8.86
C THR A 323 14.83 16.48 -9.35
N GLY A 324 15.06 16.61 -10.66
CA GLY A 324 15.97 17.56 -11.28
C GLY A 324 17.45 17.16 -11.12
N PHE A 325 17.72 15.89 -10.78
CA PHE A 325 19.06 15.30 -10.75
C PHE A 325 18.99 13.81 -11.07
N GLU A 326 20.09 13.29 -11.62
CA GLU A 326 20.25 11.89 -12.00
C GLU A 326 21.00 11.06 -10.94
N TYR A 327 21.81 11.73 -10.09
CA TYR A 327 22.65 11.08 -9.08
C TYR A 327 22.61 11.80 -7.73
N ILE A 328 22.75 11.00 -6.68
CA ILE A 328 23.04 11.43 -5.31
C ILE A 328 24.49 11.09 -4.99
#